data_5158a035e5bff0a1907fe9849b630be7
#
_entry.id   5158a035e5bff0a1907fe9849b630be7
#
_cell.length_a   1.000
_cell.length_b   1.000
_cell.length_c   1.000
_cell.angle_alpha   90.00
_cell.angle_beta   90.00
_cell.angle_gamma   90.00
#
_symmetry.space_group_name_H-M   'P 1'
#
loop_
_entity.id
_entity.type
_entity.pdbx_description
1 polymer ?
#
loop_
_entity_poly.entity_id
_entity_poly.type
_entity_poly.pdbx_seq_one_letter_code
_entity_poly.pdbx_strand_id
1 'polypeptide(L)'
;FFVGNSFFKQNWVEAPASTKARDGLGPTFNARSCAACHLKDGRGSPEFAGEMTTGLLLRLSVPGTDAHGGPKGETLYGGQLNDHGTSGVNKEGTIKVTYKSINGKFADGEKYSLRSPTYSIAEPAFGPPAKSMMISPRVGQQVIGMGLLEAIREEDILAKVDLEDKDDDGISGKANIVWDAVNKKKTLGRF
;
A
#
# COMPACT_ATOMS: atom_id res chain seq x y z
N PHE A 1 -10.35 10.10 20.03
CA PHE A 1 -9.67 10.75 18.91
C PHE A 1 -8.22 11.09 19.22
N PHE A 2 -7.92 11.90 20.27
CA PHE A 2 -6.57 12.38 20.58
C PHE A 2 -5.54 11.25 20.81
N VAL A 3 -5.92 10.19 21.53
CA VAL A 3 -5.04 9.03 21.78
C VAL A 3 -4.73 8.31 20.46
N GLY A 4 -5.73 8.03 19.63
CA GLY A 4 -5.53 7.40 18.32
C GLY A 4 -4.65 8.25 17.39
N ASN A 5 -4.88 9.56 17.34
CA ASN A 5 -4.04 10.49 16.57
C ASN A 5 -2.59 10.53 17.08
N SER A 6 -2.38 10.37 18.39
CA SER A 6 -1.03 10.24 18.96
C SER A 6 -0.32 8.99 18.44
N PHE A 7 -1.00 7.82 18.41
CA PHE A 7 -0.44 6.59 17.85
C PHE A 7 -0.16 6.70 16.33
N PHE A 8 -1.01 7.40 15.60
CA PHE A 8 -0.82 7.64 14.17
C PHE A 8 0.42 8.49 13.86
N LYS A 9 0.68 9.52 14.68
CA LYS A 9 1.74 10.53 14.42
C LYS A 9 3.09 10.20 15.02
N GLN A 10 3.12 9.52 16.17
CA GLN A 10 4.39 9.31 16.87
C GLN A 10 5.15 8.10 16.34
N ASN A 11 6.48 8.23 16.30
CA ASN A 11 7.35 7.16 15.80
C ASN A 11 7.40 5.97 16.77
N TRP A 12 7.33 4.79 16.21
CA TRP A 12 7.71 3.54 16.85
C TRP A 12 9.22 3.44 16.95
N VAL A 13 9.72 2.81 17.98
CA VAL A 13 11.15 2.61 18.25
C VAL A 13 11.46 1.13 18.44
N GLU A 14 12.74 0.78 18.27
CA GLU A 14 13.22 -0.59 18.48
C GLU A 14 13.08 -1.01 19.94
N ALA A 15 12.74 -2.26 20.19
CA ALA A 15 12.73 -2.85 21.52
C ALA A 15 14.16 -3.37 21.85
N PRO A 16 14.60 -3.29 23.17
CA PRO A 16 13.88 -2.69 24.29
C PRO A 16 14.08 -1.17 24.35
N ALA A 17 13.02 -0.43 24.69
CA ALA A 17 13.09 1.01 24.88
C ALA A 17 12.39 1.47 26.17
N SER A 18 12.73 2.67 26.66
CA SER A 18 12.06 3.26 27.82
C SER A 18 10.57 3.56 27.56
N THR A 19 10.20 3.76 26.32
CA THR A 19 8.81 4.01 25.86
C THR A 19 8.10 2.70 25.55
N LYS A 20 7.83 1.86 26.54
CA LYS A 20 7.19 0.53 26.38
C LYS A 20 5.90 0.50 25.57
N ALA A 21 5.15 1.60 25.51
CA ALA A 21 3.93 1.68 24.71
C ALA A 21 4.16 1.82 23.20
N ARG A 22 5.42 1.99 22.77
CA ARG A 22 5.81 2.25 21.37
C ARG A 22 7.10 1.58 20.95
N ASP A 23 7.65 0.71 21.78
CA ASP A 23 8.72 -0.16 21.38
C ASP A 23 8.18 -1.34 20.57
N GLY A 24 9.06 -2.08 19.92
CA GLY A 24 8.67 -3.20 19.07
C GLY A 24 8.51 -2.82 17.61
N LEU A 25 9.17 -1.74 17.13
CA LEU A 25 9.41 -1.55 15.71
C LEU A 25 10.02 -2.83 15.16
N GLY A 26 9.35 -3.45 14.20
CA GLY A 26 9.72 -4.77 13.69
C GLY A 26 11.11 -4.82 13.08
N PRO A 27 11.70 -6.01 12.84
CA PRO A 27 13.06 -6.10 12.35
C PRO A 27 13.23 -5.41 10.99
N THR A 28 12.24 -5.49 10.12
CA THR A 28 12.16 -4.73 8.87
C THR A 28 10.88 -3.90 8.82
N PHE A 29 10.91 -2.75 8.17
CA PHE A 29 9.77 -1.82 8.12
C PHE A 29 9.89 -0.85 6.93
N ASN A 30 8.83 -0.09 6.62
CA ASN A 30 8.84 0.96 5.59
C ASN A 30 8.89 2.37 6.20
N ALA A 31 8.24 2.56 7.34
CA ALA A 31 8.21 3.86 8.04
C ALA A 31 8.00 3.65 9.53
N ARG A 32 8.45 4.60 10.34
CA ARG A 32 8.32 4.53 11.81
C ARG A 32 6.97 4.97 12.34
N SER A 33 6.14 5.62 11.52
CA SER A 33 4.78 6.04 11.89
C SER A 33 3.86 6.05 10.68
N CYS A 34 2.56 6.00 10.90
CA CYS A 34 1.58 6.15 9.82
C CYS A 34 1.70 7.53 9.14
N ALA A 35 1.90 8.59 9.96
CA ALA A 35 2.05 9.96 9.47
C ALA A 35 3.29 10.17 8.59
N ALA A 36 4.31 9.31 8.64
CA ALA A 36 5.47 9.39 7.77
C ALA A 36 5.12 9.16 6.28
N CYS A 37 4.15 8.28 6.01
CA CYS A 37 3.63 8.05 4.65
C CYS A 37 2.37 8.86 4.34
N HIS A 38 1.59 9.25 5.37
CA HIS A 38 0.34 10.01 5.26
C HIS A 38 0.52 11.41 5.87
N LEU A 39 1.36 12.22 5.23
CA LEU A 39 1.69 13.58 5.72
C LEU A 39 0.42 14.43 5.88
N LYS A 40 0.20 14.96 7.10
CA LYS A 40 -0.99 15.76 7.44
C LYS A 40 -2.31 15.03 7.12
N ASP A 41 -2.34 13.72 7.40
CA ASP A 41 -3.45 12.82 7.07
C ASP A 41 -3.77 12.73 5.56
N GLY A 42 -2.86 13.22 4.72
CA GLY A 42 -2.98 13.31 3.27
C GLY A 42 -2.33 12.14 2.52
N ARG A 43 -2.02 12.39 1.27
CA ARG A 43 -1.36 11.42 0.39
C ARG A 43 0.15 11.41 0.57
N GLY A 44 0.75 10.23 0.36
CA GLY A 44 2.17 10.11 0.08
C GLY A 44 2.52 10.63 -1.31
N SER A 45 3.83 10.70 -1.58
CA SER A 45 4.37 10.99 -2.91
C SER A 45 5.35 9.88 -3.30
N PRO A 46 5.30 9.37 -4.53
CA PRO A 46 6.25 8.34 -4.98
C PRO A 46 7.66 8.89 -5.20
N GLU A 47 7.76 10.16 -5.49
CA GLU A 47 9.01 10.84 -5.82
C GLU A 47 8.84 12.35 -5.66
N PHE A 48 9.83 13.00 -5.11
CA PHE A 48 9.93 14.45 -5.07
C PHE A 48 11.33 14.87 -5.50
N ALA A 49 11.42 15.73 -6.51
CA ALA A 49 12.68 16.25 -7.05
C ALA A 49 13.73 15.18 -7.42
N GLY A 50 13.29 14.00 -7.86
CA GLY A 50 14.17 12.86 -8.22
C GLY A 50 14.53 11.95 -7.04
N GLU A 51 14.10 12.27 -5.84
CA GLU A 51 14.32 11.44 -4.65
C GLU A 51 13.08 10.65 -4.27
N MET A 52 13.28 9.37 -3.92
CA MET A 52 12.21 8.52 -3.42
C MET A 52 11.74 9.00 -2.05
N THR A 53 10.44 9.06 -1.85
CA THR A 53 9.84 9.42 -0.57
C THR A 53 9.30 8.19 0.15
N THR A 54 9.05 8.30 1.46
CA THR A 54 8.42 7.24 2.26
C THR A 54 6.96 6.97 1.89
N GLY A 55 6.37 7.75 0.99
CA GLY A 55 4.99 7.59 0.54
C GLY A 55 4.75 6.46 -0.46
N LEU A 56 5.80 5.87 -1.04
CA LEU A 56 5.70 4.73 -1.96
C LEU A 56 6.10 3.44 -1.27
N LEU A 57 5.32 2.39 -1.47
CA LEU A 57 5.67 1.04 -1.09
C LEU A 57 5.38 0.05 -2.22
N LEU A 58 6.07 -1.09 -2.23
CA LEU A 58 5.85 -2.16 -3.21
C LEU A 58 5.15 -3.34 -2.53
N ARG A 59 3.92 -3.65 -2.99
CA ARG A 59 3.26 -4.91 -2.67
C ARG A 59 3.82 -5.99 -3.58
N LEU A 60 4.14 -7.12 -2.98
CA LEU A 60 4.77 -8.26 -3.65
C LEU A 60 3.81 -9.45 -3.64
N SER A 61 3.79 -10.19 -4.73
CA SER A 61 3.01 -11.43 -4.82
C SER A 61 3.62 -12.38 -5.84
N VAL A 62 3.17 -13.63 -5.78
CA VAL A 62 3.38 -14.63 -6.83
C VAL A 62 2.02 -15.12 -7.32
N PRO A 63 1.92 -15.78 -8.50
CA PRO A 63 0.67 -16.33 -9.00
C PRO A 63 -0.01 -17.23 -7.98
N GLY A 64 -1.34 -17.09 -7.84
CA GLY A 64 -2.19 -17.81 -6.91
C GLY A 64 -2.77 -16.94 -5.81
N THR A 65 -3.48 -17.56 -4.88
CA THR A 65 -4.11 -16.90 -3.73
C THR A 65 -3.61 -17.49 -2.42
N ASP A 66 -3.72 -16.73 -1.35
CA ASP A 66 -3.52 -17.21 0.01
C ASP A 66 -4.73 -18.01 0.52
N ALA A 67 -4.66 -18.49 1.76
CA ALA A 67 -5.73 -19.27 2.38
C ALA A 67 -7.07 -18.54 2.55
N HIS A 68 -7.06 -17.21 2.42
CA HIS A 68 -8.23 -16.35 2.59
C HIS A 68 -8.75 -15.75 1.28
N GLY A 69 -8.10 -16.09 0.15
CA GLY A 69 -8.46 -15.58 -1.18
C GLY A 69 -7.78 -14.26 -1.55
N GLY A 70 -6.85 -13.77 -0.71
CA GLY A 70 -5.99 -12.63 -1.01
C GLY A 70 -4.82 -12.99 -1.93
N PRO A 71 -4.02 -12.00 -2.39
CA PRO A 71 -2.82 -12.27 -3.16
C PRO A 71 -1.83 -13.12 -2.38
N LYS A 72 -1.28 -14.16 -3.00
CA LYS A 72 -0.24 -15.00 -2.39
C LYS A 72 1.07 -14.21 -2.34
N GLY A 73 1.59 -13.98 -1.13
CA GLY A 73 2.85 -13.26 -0.92
C GLY A 73 4.04 -13.95 -1.58
N GLU A 74 5.07 -13.19 -1.91
CA GLU A 74 6.36 -13.70 -2.37
C GLU A 74 7.02 -14.55 -1.26
N THR A 75 7.75 -15.61 -1.62
CA THR A 75 8.19 -16.64 -0.66
C THR A 75 9.26 -16.16 0.31
N LEU A 76 10.15 -15.23 -0.09
CA LEU A 76 11.24 -14.71 0.75
C LEU A 76 10.88 -13.36 1.38
N TYR A 77 10.18 -12.51 0.62
CA TYR A 77 9.91 -11.11 0.98
C TYR A 77 8.46 -10.88 1.40
N GLY A 78 7.63 -11.92 1.42
CA GLY A 78 6.23 -11.81 1.85
C GLY A 78 5.37 -10.97 0.91
N GLY A 79 4.38 -10.28 1.46
CA GLY A 79 3.40 -9.49 0.69
C GLY A 79 3.77 -8.02 0.47
N GLN A 80 4.92 -7.57 0.99
CA GLN A 80 5.37 -6.18 0.89
C GLN A 80 6.88 -6.10 1.12
N LEU A 81 7.57 -5.31 0.29
CA LEU A 81 8.99 -5.02 0.50
C LEU A 81 9.14 -4.05 1.68
N ASN A 82 10.01 -4.36 2.62
CA ASN A 82 10.42 -3.47 3.70
C ASN A 82 11.82 -2.91 3.40
N ASP A 83 11.90 -1.63 3.13
CA ASP A 83 13.10 -0.96 2.65
C ASP A 83 13.96 -0.33 3.76
N HIS A 84 13.61 -0.60 5.03
CA HIS A 84 14.37 -0.24 6.22
C HIS A 84 14.54 -1.45 7.13
N GLY A 85 15.60 -1.46 7.93
CA GLY A 85 15.86 -2.44 8.98
C GLY A 85 16.17 -1.77 10.33
N THR A 86 15.99 -2.52 11.40
CA THR A 86 16.42 -2.13 12.75
C THR A 86 17.92 -2.35 12.93
N SER A 87 18.49 -1.94 14.08
CA SER A 87 19.90 -2.14 14.38
C SER A 87 20.32 -3.61 14.26
N GLY A 88 21.32 -3.88 13.42
CA GLY A 88 21.81 -5.25 13.17
C GLY A 88 20.95 -6.09 12.20
N VAL A 89 19.88 -5.56 11.66
CA VAL A 89 19.04 -6.24 10.66
C VAL A 89 19.09 -5.49 9.33
N ASN A 90 19.45 -6.19 8.26
CA ASN A 90 19.45 -5.58 6.93
C ASN A 90 18.01 -5.30 6.47
N LYS A 91 17.81 -4.19 5.75
CA LYS A 91 16.60 -3.97 4.97
C LYS A 91 16.45 -5.09 3.94
N GLU A 92 15.22 -5.36 3.51
CA GLU A 92 14.96 -6.42 2.51
C GLU A 92 15.48 -6.08 1.12
N GLY A 93 15.55 -4.80 0.77
CA GLY A 93 16.06 -4.30 -0.48
C GLY A 93 15.79 -2.81 -0.64
N THR A 94 16.15 -2.27 -1.81
CA THR A 94 15.93 -0.86 -2.16
C THR A 94 14.94 -0.77 -3.31
N ILE A 95 13.94 0.11 -3.21
CA ILE A 95 13.02 0.41 -4.31
C ILE A 95 13.78 1.16 -5.39
N LYS A 96 13.75 0.64 -6.62
CA LYS A 96 14.30 1.32 -7.80
C LYS A 96 13.19 1.60 -8.79
N VAL A 97 13.09 2.85 -9.24
CA VAL A 97 12.15 3.29 -10.26
C VAL A 97 12.92 3.83 -11.47
N THR A 98 12.52 3.39 -12.64
CA THR A 98 13.01 3.93 -13.91
C THR A 98 11.82 4.43 -14.72
N TYR A 99 12.02 5.44 -15.56
CA TYR A 99 10.96 6.06 -16.32
C TYR A 99 11.22 5.99 -17.82
N LYS A 100 10.17 5.70 -18.59
CA LYS A 100 10.14 5.87 -20.03
C LYS A 100 9.18 6.99 -20.38
N SER A 101 9.63 7.95 -21.20
CA SER A 101 8.77 9.04 -21.70
C SER A 101 7.79 8.50 -22.73
N ILE A 102 6.54 8.93 -22.62
CA ILE A 102 5.46 8.71 -23.59
C ILE A 102 4.95 10.08 -24.04
N ASN A 103 5.22 10.42 -25.27
CA ASN A 103 4.80 11.69 -25.86
C ASN A 103 3.53 11.51 -26.68
N GLY A 104 2.61 12.47 -26.62
CA GLY A 104 1.38 12.46 -27.39
C GLY A 104 0.84 13.87 -27.60
N LYS A 105 -0.39 13.94 -28.14
CA LYS A 105 -1.11 15.20 -28.36
C LYS A 105 -2.57 15.00 -27.96
N PHE A 106 -3.17 16.01 -27.36
CA PHE A 106 -4.60 16.12 -27.15
C PHE A 106 -5.33 16.37 -28.49
N ALA A 107 -6.66 16.27 -28.49
CA ALA A 107 -7.47 16.47 -29.69
C ALA A 107 -7.35 17.88 -30.29
N ASP A 108 -7.07 18.89 -29.47
CA ASP A 108 -6.83 20.27 -29.86
C ASP A 108 -5.40 20.55 -30.41
N GLY A 109 -4.53 19.50 -30.37
CA GLY A 109 -3.16 19.56 -30.85
C GLY A 109 -2.11 19.95 -29.79
N GLU A 110 -2.51 20.27 -28.55
CA GLU A 110 -1.58 20.49 -27.45
C GLU A 110 -0.75 19.23 -27.17
N LYS A 111 0.57 19.40 -27.02
CA LYS A 111 1.50 18.29 -26.78
C LYS A 111 1.59 17.98 -25.30
N TYR A 112 1.66 16.69 -24.95
CA TYR A 112 1.98 16.24 -23.61
C TYR A 112 3.14 15.25 -23.60
N SER A 113 3.83 15.16 -22.46
CA SER A 113 4.82 14.12 -22.18
C SER A 113 4.50 13.49 -20.83
N LEU A 114 4.24 12.19 -20.83
CA LEU A 114 3.99 11.38 -19.63
C LEU A 114 5.21 10.56 -19.30
N ARG A 115 5.33 10.15 -18.03
CA ARG A 115 6.34 9.20 -17.56
C ARG A 115 5.68 7.87 -17.24
N SER A 116 6.15 6.79 -17.87
CA SER A 116 5.75 5.42 -17.53
C SER A 116 6.79 4.82 -16.57
N PRO A 117 6.45 4.56 -15.30
CA PRO A 117 7.39 3.99 -14.34
C PRO A 117 7.53 2.48 -14.52
N THR A 118 8.75 1.99 -14.28
CA THR A 118 9.06 0.56 -14.08
C THR A 118 9.72 0.41 -12.72
N TYR A 119 9.18 -0.50 -11.90
CA TYR A 119 9.62 -0.73 -10.53
C TYR A 119 10.42 -2.03 -10.43
N SER A 120 11.48 -2.00 -9.64
CA SER A 120 12.29 -3.18 -9.34
C SER A 120 12.87 -3.09 -7.92
N ILE A 121 13.34 -4.23 -7.40
CA ILE A 121 14.07 -4.32 -6.14
C ILE A 121 15.55 -4.36 -6.46
N ALA A 122 16.29 -3.39 -5.96
CA ALA A 122 17.75 -3.40 -5.99
C ALA A 122 18.28 -3.96 -4.67
N GLU A 123 19.43 -4.62 -4.73
CA GLU A 123 20.16 -5.14 -3.56
C GLU A 123 19.30 -6.03 -2.65
N PRO A 124 18.64 -7.08 -3.17
CA PRO A 124 17.81 -7.96 -2.35
C PRO A 124 18.67 -8.69 -1.31
N ALA A 125 18.44 -8.40 -0.01
CA ALA A 125 19.34 -8.81 1.07
C ALA A 125 19.23 -10.30 1.44
N PHE A 126 18.10 -10.93 1.18
CA PHE A 126 17.82 -12.33 1.57
C PHE A 126 17.84 -13.32 0.41
N GLY A 127 18.40 -12.90 -0.72
CA GLY A 127 18.50 -13.72 -1.93
C GLY A 127 17.60 -13.24 -3.07
N PRO A 128 17.69 -13.85 -4.25
CA PRO A 128 16.90 -13.45 -5.40
C PRO A 128 15.41 -13.77 -5.18
N PRO A 129 14.52 -12.81 -5.44
CA PRO A 129 13.08 -13.08 -5.39
C PRO A 129 12.67 -14.09 -6.47
N ALA A 130 11.50 -14.69 -6.30
CA ALA A 130 10.96 -15.64 -7.26
C ALA A 130 10.87 -15.03 -8.66
N LYS A 131 11.22 -15.80 -9.71
CA LYS A 131 11.12 -15.33 -11.11
C LYS A 131 9.70 -14.93 -11.53
N SER A 132 8.70 -15.50 -10.87
CA SER A 132 7.28 -15.18 -11.09
C SER A 132 6.76 -14.06 -10.20
N MET A 133 7.66 -13.36 -9.47
CA MET A 133 7.25 -12.25 -8.61
C MET A 133 6.57 -11.15 -9.40
N MET A 134 5.46 -10.68 -8.86
CA MET A 134 4.71 -9.53 -9.36
C MET A 134 4.85 -8.38 -8.37
N ILE A 135 5.01 -7.17 -8.90
CA ILE A 135 5.16 -5.93 -8.12
C ILE A 135 3.94 -5.05 -8.38
N SER A 136 3.27 -4.63 -7.29
CA SER A 136 2.19 -3.66 -7.34
C SER A 136 2.56 -2.44 -6.49
N PRO A 137 3.01 -1.34 -7.12
CA PRO A 137 3.38 -0.12 -6.41
C PRO A 137 2.13 0.54 -5.81
N ARG A 138 2.27 1.04 -4.58
CA ARG A 138 1.22 1.73 -3.85
C ARG A 138 1.75 3.03 -3.29
N VAL A 139 1.01 4.11 -3.51
CA VAL A 139 1.25 5.40 -2.88
C VAL A 139 0.25 5.57 -1.75
N GLY A 140 0.70 6.02 -0.59
CA GLY A 140 -0.15 6.26 0.57
C GLY A 140 -1.34 7.15 0.19
N GLN A 141 -2.55 6.64 0.39
CA GLN A 141 -3.79 7.40 0.14
C GLN A 141 -4.06 8.36 1.29
N GLN A 142 -4.94 9.33 1.07
CA GLN A 142 -5.43 10.18 2.16
C GLN A 142 -6.25 9.33 3.16
N VAL A 143 -6.13 9.65 4.45
CA VAL A 143 -6.86 8.96 5.54
C VAL A 143 -7.94 9.83 6.17
N ILE A 144 -8.19 11.01 5.58
CA ILE A 144 -9.24 11.94 6.00
C ILE A 144 -10.61 11.32 5.68
N GLY A 145 -11.51 11.33 6.66
CA GLY A 145 -12.89 10.87 6.46
C GLY A 145 -13.10 9.36 6.51
N MET A 146 -12.08 8.55 6.81
CA MET A 146 -12.19 7.08 6.85
C MET A 146 -13.29 6.60 7.80
N GLY A 147 -13.46 7.23 8.96
CA GLY A 147 -14.53 6.91 9.90
C GLY A 147 -15.94 7.16 9.34
N LEU A 148 -16.10 8.12 8.43
CA LEU A 148 -17.38 8.35 7.73
C LEU A 148 -17.65 7.23 6.73
N LEU A 149 -16.63 6.75 6.01
CA LEU A 149 -16.76 5.60 5.11
C LEU A 149 -17.10 4.32 5.90
N GLU A 150 -16.48 4.14 7.06
CA GLU A 150 -16.76 2.99 7.93
C GLU A 150 -18.20 3.01 8.48
N ALA A 151 -18.77 4.20 8.71
CA ALA A 151 -20.13 4.37 9.19
C ALA A 151 -21.21 4.09 8.14
N ILE A 152 -20.87 3.94 6.86
CA ILE A 152 -21.84 3.56 5.81
C ILE A 152 -22.33 2.15 6.10
N ARG A 153 -23.65 1.97 6.13
CA ARG A 153 -24.26 0.67 6.40
C ARG A 153 -23.92 -0.34 5.29
N GLU A 154 -23.71 -1.59 5.68
CA GLU A 154 -23.38 -2.66 4.73
C GLU A 154 -24.46 -2.83 3.65
N GLU A 155 -25.73 -2.75 4.05
CA GLU A 155 -26.87 -2.84 3.14
C GLU A 155 -26.87 -1.75 2.06
N ASP A 156 -26.44 -0.52 2.38
CA ASP A 156 -26.37 0.58 1.40
C ASP A 156 -25.26 0.35 0.37
N ILE A 157 -24.16 -0.28 0.77
CA ILE A 157 -23.08 -0.65 -0.14
C ILE A 157 -23.51 -1.82 -1.02
N LEU A 158 -24.11 -2.86 -0.43
CA LEU A 158 -24.56 -4.03 -1.17
C LEU A 158 -25.69 -3.70 -2.16
N ALA A 159 -26.54 -2.72 -1.86
CA ALA A 159 -27.55 -2.24 -2.79
C ALA A 159 -26.98 -1.60 -4.07
N LYS A 160 -25.69 -1.27 -4.09
CA LYS A 160 -24.96 -0.74 -5.26
C LYS A 160 -24.26 -1.83 -6.07
N VAL A 161 -24.43 -3.10 -5.69
CA VAL A 161 -23.83 -4.21 -6.45
C VAL A 161 -24.63 -4.43 -7.73
N ASP A 162 -23.95 -4.29 -8.86
CA ASP A 162 -24.46 -4.59 -10.17
C ASP A 162 -23.38 -5.23 -11.04
N LEU A 163 -23.26 -6.57 -10.94
CA LEU A 163 -22.20 -7.31 -11.63
C LEU A 163 -22.43 -7.41 -13.15
N GLU A 164 -23.66 -7.28 -13.58
CA GLU A 164 -24.11 -7.53 -14.94
C GLU A 164 -24.47 -6.25 -15.69
N ASP A 165 -24.22 -5.08 -15.04
CA ASP A 165 -24.56 -3.77 -15.62
C ASP A 165 -26.03 -3.74 -16.11
N LYS A 166 -26.97 -4.03 -15.17
CA LYS A 166 -28.39 -4.21 -15.51
C LYS A 166 -29.10 -2.92 -15.92
N ASP A 167 -28.55 -1.79 -15.50
CA ASP A 167 -29.07 -0.47 -15.85
C ASP A 167 -28.39 0.13 -17.08
N ASP A 168 -27.43 -0.64 -17.71
CA ASP A 168 -26.74 -0.31 -18.97
C ASP A 168 -26.03 1.06 -18.93
N ASP A 169 -25.50 1.42 -17.75
CA ASP A 169 -24.74 2.67 -17.55
C ASP A 169 -23.24 2.51 -17.85
N GLY A 170 -22.78 1.30 -18.18
CA GLY A 170 -21.39 0.97 -18.47
C GLY A 170 -20.54 0.75 -17.23
N ILE A 171 -21.13 0.65 -16.03
CA ILE A 171 -20.43 0.50 -14.76
C ILE A 171 -20.92 -0.73 -13.99
N SER A 172 -20.12 -1.78 -13.97
CA SER A 172 -20.41 -2.95 -13.14
C SER A 172 -19.89 -2.76 -11.72
N GLY A 173 -20.76 -2.84 -10.73
CA GLY A 173 -20.45 -2.71 -9.31
C GLY A 173 -20.19 -4.06 -8.64
N LYS A 174 -19.02 -4.25 -7.98
CA LYS A 174 -18.70 -5.48 -7.24
C LYS A 174 -18.38 -5.20 -5.79
N ALA A 175 -19.02 -5.92 -4.86
CA ALA A 175 -18.68 -5.85 -3.44
C ALA A 175 -17.27 -6.38 -3.20
N ASN A 176 -16.44 -5.60 -2.49
CA ASN A 176 -15.10 -6.00 -2.07
C ASN A 176 -15.20 -6.81 -0.77
N ILE A 177 -15.08 -8.14 -0.87
CA ILE A 177 -15.10 -9.02 0.30
C ILE A 177 -13.67 -9.34 0.71
N VAL A 178 -13.31 -8.94 1.93
CA VAL A 178 -11.97 -9.07 2.50
C VAL A 178 -11.96 -9.98 3.73
N TRP A 179 -10.79 -10.47 4.09
CA TRP A 179 -10.58 -11.21 5.34
C TRP A 179 -10.32 -10.25 6.49
N ASP A 180 -11.17 -10.29 7.51
CA ASP A 180 -10.96 -9.61 8.79
C ASP A 180 -10.10 -10.52 9.69
N ALA A 181 -8.83 -10.16 9.85
CA ALA A 181 -7.87 -10.92 10.64
C ALA A 181 -8.18 -10.90 12.15
N VAL A 182 -8.86 -9.87 12.64
CA VAL A 182 -9.23 -9.72 14.06
C VAL A 182 -10.38 -10.64 14.39
N ASN A 183 -11.47 -10.55 13.62
CA ASN A 183 -12.69 -11.34 13.85
C ASN A 183 -12.66 -12.72 13.16
N LYS A 184 -11.58 -13.04 12.41
CA LYS A 184 -11.38 -14.30 11.68
C LYS A 184 -12.57 -14.68 10.78
N LYS A 185 -13.12 -13.72 10.06
CA LYS A 185 -14.25 -13.91 9.15
C LYS A 185 -14.10 -13.05 7.88
N LYS A 186 -14.86 -13.40 6.84
CA LYS A 186 -15.02 -12.53 5.68
C LYS A 186 -15.97 -11.40 6.01
N THR A 187 -15.63 -10.18 5.58
CA THR A 187 -16.41 -8.96 5.79
C THR A 187 -16.34 -8.07 4.58
N LEU A 188 -17.23 -7.10 4.48
CA LEU A 188 -17.22 -6.08 3.44
C LEU A 188 -16.08 -5.08 3.69
N GLY A 189 -15.17 -4.99 2.73
CA GLY A 189 -14.13 -3.95 2.71
C GLY A 189 -14.70 -2.63 2.21
N ARG A 190 -14.39 -1.54 2.92
CA ARG A 190 -14.88 -0.19 2.61
C ARG A 190 -13.81 0.73 2.01
N PHE A 191 -12.52 0.32 2.10
CA PHE A 191 -11.37 1.09 1.59
C PHE A 191 -10.12 0.21 1.47
#